data_29f88ec2c02c29733ef72c75bfbbd2d4
#
_entry.id   29f88ec2c02c29733ef72c75bfbbd2d4
#
_cell.length_a   1.000
_cell.length_b   1.000
_cell.length_c   1.000
_cell.angle_alpha   90.00
_cell.angle_beta   90.00
_cell.angle_gamma   90.00
#
_symmetry.space_group_name_H-M   'P 1'
#
loop_
_entity.id
_entity.type
_entity.pdbx_description
1 polymer ?
#
loop_
_entity_poly.entity_id
_entity_poly.type
_entity_poly.pdbx_seq_one_letter_code
_entity_poly.pdbx_strand_id
1 'polypeptide(L)'
;MKYLLICAGLLLIVFHSWGQERLADRIAPPSGYVRETCSDNSFTTYLRNLPLLPKGSKVLLYNGKEKANQAAAFAVVDMEIGNRDLQQCADAVIRLRAEYLWKHKRYADIKFNFTRDRKSVV
;
A
#
# COMPACT_ATOMS: atom_id res chain seq x y z
N MET A 1 50.43 -41.08 -5.21
CA MET A 1 49.90 -39.81 -4.68
C MET A 1 48.79 -39.37 -5.63
N LYS A 2 47.54 -39.51 -5.21
CA LYS A 2 46.37 -39.16 -6.03
C LYS A 2 45.80 -37.86 -5.50
N TYR A 3 45.92 -36.75 -6.25
CA TYR A 3 45.31 -35.48 -5.92
C TYR A 3 43.83 -35.49 -6.32
N LEU A 4 42.96 -35.47 -5.32
CA LEU A 4 41.51 -35.36 -5.48
C LEU A 4 41.20 -33.90 -5.64
N LEU A 5 40.84 -33.46 -6.87
CA LEU A 5 40.34 -32.11 -7.14
C LEU A 5 38.86 -32.06 -6.71
N ILE A 6 38.57 -31.40 -5.59
CA ILE A 6 37.23 -31.08 -5.15
C ILE A 6 36.82 -29.79 -5.87
N CYS A 7 36.04 -29.90 -6.93
CA CYS A 7 35.34 -28.75 -7.53
C CYS A 7 34.19 -28.36 -6.64
N ALA A 8 34.40 -27.38 -5.77
CA ALA A 8 33.34 -26.72 -5.02
C ALA A 8 32.54 -25.83 -5.98
N GLY A 9 31.43 -26.37 -6.51
CA GLY A 9 30.47 -25.60 -7.27
C GLY A 9 29.78 -24.58 -6.37
N LEU A 10 30.14 -23.30 -6.50
CA LEU A 10 29.48 -22.19 -5.83
C LEU A 10 28.11 -21.98 -6.47
N LEU A 11 27.07 -22.53 -5.86
CA LEU A 11 25.68 -22.32 -6.28
C LEU A 11 25.30 -20.88 -5.89
N LEU A 12 25.42 -19.94 -6.83
CA LEU A 12 24.93 -18.57 -6.67
C LEU A 12 23.41 -18.62 -6.67
N ILE A 13 22.82 -18.70 -5.49
CA ILE A 13 21.37 -18.50 -5.31
C ILE A 13 21.10 -17.02 -5.51
N VAL A 14 20.68 -16.65 -6.71
CA VAL A 14 20.20 -15.30 -7.02
C VAL A 14 18.85 -15.15 -6.32
N PHE A 15 18.84 -14.56 -5.12
CA PHE A 15 17.62 -14.11 -4.50
C PHE A 15 17.07 -12.95 -5.35
N HIS A 16 16.11 -13.26 -6.20
CA HIS A 16 15.28 -12.24 -6.80
C HIS A 16 14.43 -11.65 -5.67
N SER A 17 14.91 -10.56 -5.08
CA SER A 17 14.08 -9.72 -4.22
C SER A 17 12.97 -9.14 -5.11
N TRP A 18 11.83 -9.79 -5.11
CA TRP A 18 10.62 -9.24 -5.72
C TRP A 18 10.20 -8.07 -4.84
N GLY A 19 10.74 -6.89 -5.16
CA GLY A 19 10.33 -5.65 -4.51
C GLY A 19 8.83 -5.52 -4.62
N GLN A 20 8.15 -5.30 -3.49
CA GLN A 20 6.71 -5.11 -3.45
C GLN A 20 6.33 -3.94 -4.37
N GLU A 21 5.44 -4.20 -5.35
CA GLU A 21 5.00 -3.20 -6.33
C GLU A 21 4.20 -2.10 -5.62
N ARG A 22 4.43 -0.84 -5.98
CA ARG A 22 3.75 0.31 -5.39
C ARG A 22 2.63 0.80 -6.28
N LEU A 23 1.73 1.59 -5.71
CA LEU A 23 0.61 2.16 -6.44
C LEU A 23 1.06 2.96 -7.67
N ALA A 24 2.12 3.77 -7.55
CA ALA A 24 2.64 4.56 -8.66
C ALA A 24 3.25 3.72 -9.78
N ASP A 25 3.77 2.54 -9.46
CA ASP A 25 4.39 1.64 -10.45
C ASP A 25 3.32 0.92 -11.29
N ARG A 26 2.18 0.59 -10.68
CA ARG A 26 1.08 -0.13 -11.37
C ARG A 26 0.11 0.77 -12.09
N ILE A 27 -0.15 1.97 -11.58
CA ILE A 27 -1.13 2.90 -12.15
C ILE A 27 -0.38 4.01 -12.87
N ALA A 28 -0.26 3.91 -14.18
CA ALA A 28 0.32 4.96 -15.01
C ALA A 28 -0.64 6.18 -15.13
N PRO A 29 -0.13 7.40 -15.33
CA PRO A 29 -0.99 8.53 -15.69
C PRO A 29 -1.69 8.27 -17.04
N PRO A 30 -2.85 8.88 -17.28
CA PRO A 30 -3.51 8.82 -18.57
C PRO A 30 -2.61 9.33 -19.71
N SER A 31 -2.88 8.88 -20.94
CA SER A 31 -2.15 9.35 -22.12
C SER A 31 -2.21 10.88 -22.22
N GLY A 32 -1.07 11.50 -22.47
CA GLY A 32 -0.94 12.97 -22.55
C GLY A 32 -0.77 13.67 -21.20
N TYR A 33 -0.77 12.95 -20.08
CA TYR A 33 -0.54 13.50 -18.75
C TYR A 33 0.76 12.98 -18.15
N VAL A 34 1.40 13.80 -17.34
CA VAL A 34 2.57 13.43 -16.55
C VAL A 34 2.28 13.64 -15.07
N ARG A 35 2.95 12.87 -14.22
CA ARG A 35 2.83 13.07 -12.77
C ARG A 35 3.58 14.33 -12.37
N GLU A 36 2.91 15.17 -11.61
CA GLU A 36 3.55 16.32 -10.98
C GLU A 36 4.65 15.85 -10.01
N THR A 37 5.75 16.60 -9.97
CA THR A 37 6.81 16.40 -9.00
C THR A 37 6.33 16.84 -7.62
N CYS A 38 6.50 15.99 -6.63
CA CYS A 38 6.10 16.26 -5.24
C CYS A 38 7.29 16.06 -4.32
N SER A 39 7.31 16.77 -3.20
CA SER A 39 8.33 16.56 -2.16
C SER A 39 8.22 15.14 -1.58
N ASP A 40 9.36 14.57 -1.18
CA ASP A 40 9.44 13.20 -0.64
C ASP A 40 8.58 12.99 0.59
N ASN A 41 8.39 14.04 1.39
CA ASN A 41 7.59 14.01 2.61
C ASN A 41 6.13 14.44 2.39
N SER A 42 5.66 14.55 1.15
CA SER A 42 4.27 14.93 0.88
C SER A 42 3.30 13.76 1.07
N PHE A 43 2.04 14.08 1.37
CA PHE A 43 0.98 13.06 1.41
C PHE A 43 0.79 12.37 0.05
N THR A 44 0.98 13.11 -1.04
CA THR A 44 0.95 12.57 -2.40
C THR A 44 2.02 11.50 -2.59
N THR A 45 3.26 11.76 -2.16
CA THR A 45 4.35 10.78 -2.23
C THR A 45 4.06 9.57 -1.35
N TYR A 46 3.49 9.77 -0.15
CA TYR A 46 3.04 8.67 0.70
C TYR A 46 2.03 7.78 -0.02
N LEU A 47 0.99 8.36 -0.64
CA LEU A 47 -0.02 7.60 -1.38
C LEU A 47 0.56 6.85 -2.59
N ARG A 48 1.45 7.49 -3.35
CA ARG A 48 2.14 6.88 -4.50
C ARG A 48 2.99 5.66 -4.11
N ASN A 49 3.50 5.65 -2.89
CA ASN A 49 4.33 4.59 -2.34
C ASN A 49 3.55 3.50 -1.60
N LEU A 50 2.21 3.54 -1.57
CA LEU A 50 1.43 2.48 -0.95
C LEU A 50 1.74 1.13 -1.62
N PRO A 51 2.05 0.10 -0.81
CA PRO A 51 2.33 -1.23 -1.33
C PRO A 51 1.06 -1.87 -1.88
N LEU A 52 1.21 -2.64 -2.93
CA LEU A 52 0.10 -3.37 -3.56
C LEU A 52 0.27 -4.87 -3.39
N LEU A 53 -0.84 -5.57 -3.25
CA LEU A 53 -0.87 -7.02 -3.38
C LEU A 53 -0.56 -7.43 -4.84
N PRO A 54 -0.08 -8.65 -5.09
CA PRO A 54 0.19 -9.16 -6.43
C PRO A 54 -0.98 -8.93 -7.39
N LYS A 55 -0.69 -8.80 -8.70
CA LYS A 55 -1.73 -8.68 -9.73
C LYS A 55 -2.70 -9.86 -9.67
N GLY A 56 -3.98 -9.58 -9.76
CA GLY A 56 -5.04 -10.60 -9.67
C GLY A 56 -5.46 -10.97 -8.24
N SER A 57 -4.86 -10.37 -7.22
CA SER A 57 -5.32 -10.55 -5.83
C SER A 57 -6.77 -10.15 -5.67
N LYS A 58 -7.50 -10.95 -4.90
CA LYS A 58 -8.91 -10.71 -4.62
C LYS A 58 -9.10 -9.64 -3.56
N VAL A 59 -10.12 -8.81 -3.73
CA VAL A 59 -10.58 -7.92 -2.67
C VAL A 59 -11.35 -8.75 -1.65
N LEU A 60 -10.86 -8.74 -0.42
CA LEU A 60 -11.49 -9.43 0.69
C LEU A 60 -12.26 -8.44 1.58
N LEU A 61 -13.34 -8.92 2.17
CA LEU A 61 -14.06 -8.25 3.24
C LEU A 61 -13.35 -8.51 4.58
N TYR A 62 -13.70 -7.75 5.62
CA TYR A 62 -13.17 -7.88 6.96
C TYR A 62 -13.27 -9.30 7.56
N ASN A 63 -14.21 -10.11 7.09
CA ASN A 63 -14.43 -11.49 7.53
C ASN A 63 -13.73 -12.53 6.65
N GLY A 64 -12.83 -12.10 5.75
CA GLY A 64 -12.07 -12.94 4.84
C GLY A 64 -12.84 -13.43 3.60
N LYS A 65 -14.13 -13.10 3.45
CA LYS A 65 -14.90 -13.47 2.25
C LYS A 65 -14.53 -12.56 1.07
N GLU A 66 -14.59 -13.09 -0.13
CA GLU A 66 -14.41 -12.30 -1.34
C GLU A 66 -15.54 -11.28 -1.50
N LYS A 67 -15.18 -10.04 -1.89
CA LYS A 67 -16.15 -9.03 -2.28
C LYS A 67 -16.86 -9.46 -3.57
N ALA A 68 -18.17 -9.29 -3.63
CA ALA A 68 -18.96 -9.77 -4.76
C ALA A 68 -18.53 -9.15 -6.11
N ASN A 69 -18.25 -7.85 -6.15
CA ASN A 69 -17.83 -7.17 -7.36
C ASN A 69 -16.29 -7.02 -7.38
N GLN A 70 -15.58 -8.03 -7.89
CA GLN A 70 -14.14 -8.00 -8.07
C GLN A 70 -13.70 -7.12 -9.25
N ALA A 71 -14.54 -7.02 -10.29
CA ALA A 71 -14.21 -6.27 -11.50
C ALA A 71 -14.10 -4.75 -11.26
N ALA A 72 -14.68 -4.24 -10.19
CA ALA A 72 -14.56 -2.83 -9.82
C ALA A 72 -13.18 -2.46 -9.23
N ALA A 73 -12.33 -3.43 -8.91
CA ALA A 73 -11.03 -3.19 -8.31
C ALA A 73 -9.92 -3.31 -9.36
N PHE A 74 -9.19 -2.23 -9.59
CA PHE A 74 -8.02 -2.24 -10.46
C PHE A 74 -6.79 -2.83 -9.75
N ALA A 75 -6.65 -2.56 -8.46
CA ALA A 75 -5.57 -3.05 -7.61
C ALA A 75 -6.03 -3.11 -6.16
N VAL A 76 -5.34 -3.91 -5.37
CA VAL A 76 -5.59 -4.02 -3.92
C VAL A 76 -4.37 -3.52 -3.18
N VAL A 77 -4.55 -2.52 -2.31
CA VAL A 77 -3.49 -2.02 -1.43
C VAL A 77 -3.20 -3.08 -0.37
N ASP A 78 -1.93 -3.37 -0.16
CA ASP A 78 -1.48 -4.29 0.88
C ASP A 78 -1.48 -3.56 2.23
N MET A 79 -2.62 -3.63 2.90
CA MET A 79 -2.79 -3.06 4.23
C MET A 79 -3.74 -3.92 5.07
N GLU A 80 -3.45 -4.01 6.34
CA GLU A 80 -4.32 -4.72 7.26
C GLU A 80 -5.64 -3.96 7.48
N ILE A 81 -6.76 -4.66 7.32
CA ILE A 81 -8.10 -4.09 7.49
C ILE A 81 -8.78 -4.48 8.82
N GLY A 82 -8.10 -5.33 9.61
CA GLY A 82 -8.66 -5.87 10.85
C GLY A 82 -9.81 -6.85 10.62
N ASN A 83 -10.52 -7.19 11.69
CA ASN A 83 -11.56 -8.22 11.71
C ASN A 83 -12.97 -7.65 11.98
N ARG A 84 -13.15 -6.34 11.82
CA ARG A 84 -14.44 -5.65 12.00
C ARG A 84 -14.74 -4.79 10.78
N ASP A 85 -16.02 -4.61 10.47
CA ASP A 85 -16.48 -3.76 9.37
C ASP A 85 -16.38 -2.26 9.73
N LEU A 86 -15.15 -1.77 9.79
CA LEU A 86 -14.82 -0.41 10.20
C LEU A 86 -14.15 0.41 9.07
N GLN A 87 -13.95 -0.17 7.90
CA GLN A 87 -13.22 0.51 6.84
C GLN A 87 -14.03 0.53 5.54
N GLN A 88 -14.83 1.56 5.39
CA GLN A 88 -15.51 1.90 4.14
C GLN A 88 -14.76 3.03 3.41
N CYS A 89 -15.32 3.59 2.33
CA CYS A 89 -14.59 4.53 1.48
C CYS A 89 -14.02 5.74 2.24
N ALA A 90 -14.83 6.41 3.06
CA ALA A 90 -14.41 7.57 3.84
C ALA A 90 -13.40 7.20 4.92
N ASP A 91 -13.62 6.07 5.59
CA ASP A 91 -12.74 5.58 6.65
C ASP A 91 -11.35 5.24 6.12
N ALA A 92 -11.26 4.67 4.92
CA ALA A 92 -9.98 4.40 4.27
C ALA A 92 -9.19 5.69 4.02
N VAL A 93 -9.83 6.76 3.55
CA VAL A 93 -9.18 8.06 3.32
C VAL A 93 -8.70 8.68 4.64
N ILE A 94 -9.57 8.67 5.66
CA ILE A 94 -9.26 9.17 7.00
C ILE A 94 -8.07 8.41 7.60
N ARG A 95 -8.09 7.09 7.50
CA ARG A 95 -7.02 6.22 7.99
C ARG A 95 -5.69 6.53 7.30
N LEU A 96 -5.64 6.55 5.97
CA LEU A 96 -4.41 6.85 5.24
C LEU A 96 -3.85 8.22 5.60
N ARG A 97 -4.71 9.22 5.81
CA ARG A 97 -4.29 10.54 6.24
C ARG A 97 -3.73 10.52 7.66
N ALA A 98 -4.38 9.80 8.57
CA ALA A 98 -3.93 9.66 9.95
C ALA A 98 -2.58 8.93 10.03
N GLU A 99 -2.42 7.83 9.31
CA GLU A 99 -1.18 7.06 9.25
C GLU A 99 -0.02 7.89 8.69
N TYR A 100 -0.27 8.67 7.64
CA TYR A 100 0.71 9.60 7.11
C TYR A 100 1.16 10.63 8.16
N LEU A 101 0.22 11.27 8.83
CA LEU A 101 0.52 12.27 9.87
C LEU A 101 1.26 11.65 11.06
N TRP A 102 0.83 10.46 11.47
CA TRP A 102 1.50 9.68 12.52
C TRP A 102 2.95 9.36 12.17
N LYS A 103 3.19 8.83 10.97
CA LYS A 103 4.53 8.52 10.48
C LYS A 103 5.46 9.73 10.48
N HIS A 104 4.91 10.92 10.24
CA HIS A 104 5.66 12.18 10.25
C HIS A 104 5.66 12.89 11.62
N LYS A 105 5.21 12.21 12.68
CA LYS A 105 5.14 12.74 14.06
C LYS A 105 4.28 13.99 14.19
N ARG A 106 3.34 14.19 13.29
CA ARG A 106 2.41 15.33 13.24
C ARG A 106 1.12 15.00 13.99
N TYR A 107 1.23 14.54 15.23
CA TYR A 107 0.10 14.04 16.02
C TYR A 107 -0.99 15.10 16.27
N ALA A 108 -0.59 16.35 16.47
CA ALA A 108 -1.52 17.44 16.67
C ALA A 108 -2.41 17.75 15.44
N ASP A 109 -1.99 17.29 14.25
CA ASP A 109 -2.73 17.49 12.99
C ASP A 109 -3.72 16.34 12.71
N ILE A 110 -3.73 15.30 13.53
CA ILE A 110 -4.67 14.18 13.41
C ILE A 110 -6.01 14.61 13.98
N LYS A 111 -6.77 15.35 13.18
CA LYS A 111 -8.09 15.88 13.54
C LYS A 111 -9.06 15.64 12.39
N PHE A 112 -10.23 15.11 12.71
CA PHE A 112 -11.29 14.85 11.74
C PHE A 112 -12.62 15.34 12.29
N ASN A 113 -13.45 15.92 11.44
CA ASN A 113 -14.77 16.41 11.83
C ASN A 113 -15.79 15.27 11.76
N PHE A 114 -16.69 15.22 12.75
CA PHE A 114 -17.88 14.38 12.63
C PHE A 114 -18.80 14.92 11.53
N THR A 115 -19.34 14.04 10.74
CA THR A 115 -20.28 14.39 9.65
C THR A 115 -21.56 15.02 10.15
N ARG A 116 -22.00 14.71 11.38
CA ARG A 116 -23.25 15.23 11.97
C ARG A 116 -23.14 16.61 12.62
N ASP A 117 -22.03 16.89 13.31
CA ASP A 117 -21.98 18.05 14.22
C ASP A 117 -20.94 19.10 13.86
N ARG A 118 -20.20 18.94 12.79
CA ARG A 118 -19.06 19.80 12.41
C ARG A 118 -18.05 20.04 13.56
N LYS A 119 -18.07 19.23 14.60
CA LYS A 119 -17.12 19.30 15.70
C LYS A 119 -15.92 18.45 15.38
N SER A 120 -14.72 19.01 15.55
CA SER A 120 -13.49 18.25 15.40
C SER A 120 -13.32 17.29 16.57
N VAL A 121 -12.92 16.06 16.27
CA VAL A 121 -12.48 15.08 17.26
C VAL A 121 -10.97 15.18 17.37
N VAL A 122 -10.49 15.31 18.57
CA VAL A 122 -9.06 15.31 18.92
C VAL A 122 -8.74 13.96 19.52
#